data_eb9011cbc8dcf5206f96a720ec9af655
#
_entry.id   eb9011cbc8dcf5206f96a720ec9af655
#
_cell.length_a   1.000
_cell.length_b   1.000
_cell.length_c   1.000
_cell.angle_alpha   90.00
_cell.angle_beta   90.00
_cell.angle_gamma   90.00
#
_symmetry.space_group_name_H-M   'P 1'
#
loop_
_entity.id
_entity.type
_entity.pdbx_description
1 polymer ?
#
loop_
_entity_poly.entity_id
_entity_poly.type
_entity_poly.pdbx_seq_one_letter_code
_entity_poly.pdbx_strand_id
1 'polypeptide(L)'
;MATDTAPITEHGVATLPEQAWERARRRAEIIGPLAQSETVGHEAADAAAQALGLSRRKVYVLIRRARLGSGLVTDLALGQSSGGKGKGRLPESVERIIRELLQKRFLTKQKRSLAAFHREVVRACKLQKLRVPARNTVALRIAGLDPREVTHRREGQDAARDLQGVGGVPPPVSAPLEQVQIDHTVIDLIVVDERDRQPIGRPYLTLAIDVFTRCVVGMVVTLEAPSAVSVGLCLVHAACDKRPWLEGLNVEMDWPMSGKPRLLYLDNAAEFKSEALRRGCEQHGIRLDYRPLGQPHYGGIVERIIGTAMQMIPDELPGTTFSNPDQRGEYASEKMAALTLRELERWLTLAVGTYHGSVHNGLLQPP
;
A
#
# COMPACT_ATOMS: atom_id res chain seq x y z
N MET A 1 31.02 -20.22 23.24
CA MET A 1 30.45 -18.85 23.26
C MET A 1 28.98 -18.99 22.91
N ALA A 2 28.11 -18.96 23.90
CA ALA A 2 26.66 -19.01 23.72
C ALA A 2 26.21 -17.60 23.34
N THR A 3 25.65 -17.43 22.14
CA THR A 3 24.97 -16.21 21.72
C THR A 3 23.64 -16.13 22.44
N ASP A 4 23.61 -15.28 23.45
CA ASP A 4 22.42 -14.88 24.18
C ASP A 4 21.50 -14.11 23.23
N THR A 5 20.54 -14.84 22.62
CA THR A 5 19.46 -14.23 21.83
C THR A 5 18.40 -13.78 22.80
N ALA A 6 18.39 -12.49 23.10
CA ALA A 6 17.33 -11.84 23.87
C ALA A 6 15.94 -12.21 23.30
N PRO A 7 14.96 -12.51 24.16
CA PRO A 7 13.61 -12.86 23.69
C PRO A 7 13.02 -11.64 22.96
N ILE A 8 12.53 -11.88 21.72
CA ILE A 8 11.80 -10.90 20.93
C ILE A 8 10.59 -10.47 21.76
N THR A 9 10.52 -9.21 22.10
CA THR A 9 9.39 -8.59 22.80
C THR A 9 8.12 -8.83 22.00
N GLU A 10 7.16 -9.53 22.57
CA GLU A 10 5.99 -10.05 21.88
C GLU A 10 5.01 -9.00 21.33
N HIS A 11 5.08 -7.73 21.75
CA HIS A 11 4.22 -6.67 21.24
C HIS A 11 4.91 -5.31 21.32
N GLY A 12 5.43 -4.81 20.20
CA GLY A 12 5.81 -3.40 20.04
C GLY A 12 4.58 -2.52 19.76
N VAL A 13 4.74 -1.20 19.82
CA VAL A 13 3.68 -0.20 19.54
C VAL A 13 2.97 -0.47 18.21
N ALA A 14 3.70 -0.92 17.19
CA ALA A 14 3.17 -1.21 15.84
C ALA A 14 2.32 -2.48 15.74
N THR A 15 2.30 -3.35 16.75
CA THR A 15 1.61 -4.65 16.70
C THR A 15 0.39 -4.72 17.62
N LEU A 16 0.08 -3.66 18.34
CA LEU A 16 -1.13 -3.58 19.18
C LEU A 16 -2.35 -3.29 18.30
N PRO A 17 -3.45 -4.08 18.45
CA PRO A 17 -4.72 -3.74 17.83
C PRO A 17 -5.20 -2.37 18.32
N GLU A 18 -5.84 -1.56 17.44
CA GLU A 18 -6.29 -0.20 17.73
C GLU A 18 -7.07 -0.10 19.04
N GLN A 19 -8.04 -1.00 19.26
CA GLN A 19 -8.82 -1.06 20.49
C GLN A 19 -7.98 -1.35 21.75
N ALA A 20 -6.86 -2.04 21.62
CA ALA A 20 -5.96 -2.30 22.74
C ALA A 20 -5.09 -1.07 23.03
N TRP A 21 -4.67 -0.37 21.97
CA TRP A 21 -3.97 0.90 22.04
C TRP A 21 -4.79 2.00 22.72
N GLU A 22 -6.04 2.22 22.27
CA GLU A 22 -6.95 3.20 22.86
C GLU A 22 -7.20 2.93 24.35
N ARG A 23 -7.40 1.66 24.72
CA ARG A 23 -7.56 1.27 26.13
C ARG A 23 -6.30 1.52 26.94
N ALA A 24 -5.13 1.28 26.37
CA ALA A 24 -3.85 1.54 27.04
C ALA A 24 -3.62 3.03 27.24
N ARG A 25 -3.93 3.84 26.21
CA ARG A 25 -3.85 5.30 26.25
C ARG A 25 -4.78 5.89 27.32
N ARG A 26 -6.05 5.50 27.35
CA ARG A 26 -7.01 5.93 28.37
C ARG A 26 -6.57 5.56 29.79
N ARG A 27 -5.92 4.39 29.95
CA ARG A 27 -5.33 4.00 31.21
C ARG A 27 -4.14 4.88 31.59
N ALA A 28 -3.28 5.20 30.64
CA ALA A 28 -2.13 6.06 30.86
C ALA A 28 -2.53 7.47 31.30
N GLU A 29 -3.58 8.02 30.70
CA GLU A 29 -4.13 9.33 31.07
C GLU A 29 -4.63 9.39 32.53
N ILE A 30 -5.27 8.31 33.00
CA ILE A 30 -5.87 8.27 34.36
C ILE A 30 -4.89 7.74 35.39
N ILE A 31 -4.08 6.74 35.08
CA ILE A 31 -3.17 6.07 36.01
C ILE A 31 -1.82 6.81 36.11
N GLY A 32 -1.39 7.49 35.05
CA GLY A 32 -0.10 8.20 35.01
C GLY A 32 0.07 9.20 36.20
N PRO A 33 -0.87 10.13 36.38
CA PRO A 33 -0.81 11.06 37.53
C PRO A 33 -0.79 10.34 38.88
N LEU A 34 -1.56 9.27 39.06
CA LEU A 34 -1.60 8.48 40.29
C LEU A 34 -0.31 7.70 40.52
N ALA A 35 0.36 7.28 39.47
CA ALA A 35 1.63 6.58 39.57
C ALA A 35 2.78 7.49 40.00
N GLN A 36 2.70 8.79 39.72
CA GLN A 36 3.67 9.83 40.13
C GLN A 36 3.49 10.25 41.59
N SER A 37 2.30 10.06 42.15
CA SER A 37 2.05 10.38 43.58
C SER A 37 2.70 9.35 44.49
N GLU A 38 3.30 9.79 45.59
CA GLU A 38 4.00 8.92 46.54
C GLU A 38 3.05 7.92 47.21
N THR A 39 1.87 8.39 47.58
CA THR A 39 0.77 7.56 48.13
C THR A 39 -0.54 7.84 47.42
N VAL A 40 -1.30 6.80 47.18
CA VAL A 40 -2.63 6.89 46.51
C VAL A 40 -3.71 6.43 47.49
N GLY A 41 -4.55 7.37 47.90
CA GLY A 41 -5.67 7.13 48.81
C GLY A 41 -6.78 6.30 48.16
N HIS A 42 -7.66 5.74 48.99
CA HIS A 42 -8.78 4.93 48.51
C HIS A 42 -9.73 5.71 47.61
N GLU A 43 -10.00 6.95 47.92
CA GLU A 43 -10.91 7.82 47.16
C GLU A 43 -10.42 8.09 45.74
N ALA A 44 -9.16 8.41 45.56
CA ALA A 44 -8.54 8.59 44.24
C ALA A 44 -8.49 7.28 43.44
N ALA A 45 -8.24 6.16 44.12
CA ALA A 45 -8.28 4.85 43.46
C ALA A 45 -9.68 4.41 43.05
N ASP A 46 -10.72 4.77 43.81
CA ASP A 46 -12.12 4.50 43.49
C ASP A 46 -12.62 5.36 42.32
N ALA A 47 -12.24 6.64 42.30
CA ALA A 47 -12.54 7.52 41.19
C ALA A 47 -11.93 6.99 39.86
N ALA A 48 -10.66 6.57 39.89
CA ALA A 48 -10.00 5.95 38.78
C ALA A 48 -10.63 4.60 38.36
N ALA A 49 -11.08 3.81 39.36
CA ALA A 49 -11.77 2.54 39.10
C ALA A 49 -13.10 2.76 38.37
N GLN A 50 -13.87 3.76 38.80
CA GLN A 50 -15.12 4.16 38.16
C GLN A 50 -14.89 4.66 36.73
N ALA A 51 -13.92 5.55 36.52
CA ALA A 51 -13.59 6.12 35.21
C ALA A 51 -13.12 5.06 34.19
N LEU A 52 -12.43 4.00 34.67
CA LEU A 52 -11.93 2.91 33.83
C LEU A 52 -12.86 1.69 33.75
N GLY A 53 -13.95 1.65 34.52
CA GLY A 53 -14.81 0.47 34.63
C GLY A 53 -14.08 -0.74 35.22
N LEU A 54 -13.15 -0.52 36.17
CA LEU A 54 -12.33 -1.55 36.79
C LEU A 54 -12.56 -1.62 38.31
N SER A 55 -12.10 -2.70 38.93
CA SER A 55 -12.09 -2.77 40.39
C SER A 55 -10.90 -1.98 40.97
N ARG A 56 -11.02 -1.44 42.20
CA ARG A 56 -9.97 -0.75 42.93
C ARG A 56 -8.67 -1.57 43.00
N ARG A 57 -8.79 -2.88 43.24
CA ARG A 57 -7.63 -3.80 43.23
C ARG A 57 -6.87 -3.75 41.89
N LYS A 58 -7.59 -3.66 40.78
CA LYS A 58 -7.01 -3.62 39.45
C LYS A 58 -6.32 -2.27 39.18
N VAL A 59 -6.85 -1.18 39.71
CA VAL A 59 -6.22 0.16 39.67
C VAL A 59 -4.86 0.14 40.38
N TYR A 60 -4.77 -0.40 41.60
CA TYR A 60 -3.47 -0.52 42.26
C TYR A 60 -2.47 -1.40 41.55
N VAL A 61 -2.93 -2.44 40.87
CA VAL A 61 -2.06 -3.26 40.01
C VAL A 61 -1.53 -2.45 38.82
N LEU A 62 -2.35 -1.61 38.21
CA LEU A 62 -1.95 -0.72 37.12
C LEU A 62 -1.00 0.38 37.59
N ILE A 63 -1.24 0.98 38.73
CA ILE A 63 -0.33 1.96 39.36
C ILE A 63 1.04 1.34 39.61
N ARG A 64 1.08 0.16 40.25
CA ARG A 64 2.33 -0.56 40.48
C ARG A 64 3.07 -0.87 39.19
N ARG A 65 2.33 -1.27 38.12
CA ARG A 65 2.90 -1.56 36.81
C ARG A 65 3.44 -0.30 36.14
N ALA A 66 2.74 0.82 36.23
CA ALA A 66 3.21 2.11 35.70
C ALA A 66 4.47 2.59 36.39
N ARG A 67 4.60 2.39 37.73
CA ARG A 67 5.78 2.72 38.51
C ARG A 67 7.00 1.85 38.20
N LEU A 68 6.77 0.59 37.81
CA LEU A 68 7.84 -0.36 37.48
C LEU A 68 8.18 -0.34 35.96
N GLY A 69 7.34 0.29 35.16
CA GLY A 69 7.51 0.37 33.71
C GLY A 69 8.43 1.51 33.29
N SER A 70 8.59 1.62 31.95
CA SER A 70 9.41 2.65 31.29
C SER A 70 8.70 4.00 31.15
N GLY A 71 7.45 4.14 31.60
CA GLY A 71 6.61 5.33 31.44
C GLY A 71 5.89 5.38 30.08
N LEU A 72 5.96 4.32 29.30
CA LEU A 72 5.31 4.22 28.00
C LEU A 72 3.85 3.76 28.15
N VAL A 73 3.00 4.20 27.23
CA VAL A 73 1.58 3.79 27.13
C VAL A 73 1.46 2.26 27.04
N THR A 74 2.40 1.60 26.39
CA THR A 74 2.46 0.13 26.25
C THR A 74 2.62 -0.60 27.56
N ASP A 75 3.17 0.02 28.59
CA ASP A 75 3.28 -0.59 29.94
C ASP A 75 1.89 -0.87 30.54
N LEU A 76 0.87 -0.12 30.13
CA LEU A 76 -0.51 -0.25 30.58
C LEU A 76 -1.40 -0.99 29.59
N ALA A 77 -0.83 -1.47 28.49
CA ALA A 77 -1.47 -2.43 27.60
C ALA A 77 -1.48 -3.80 28.28
N LEU A 78 -2.56 -4.09 29.01
CA LEU A 78 -2.75 -5.44 29.55
C LEU A 78 -3.01 -6.40 28.39
N GLY A 79 -2.16 -7.39 28.23
CA GLY A 79 -2.48 -8.53 27.40
C GLY A 79 -3.84 -9.12 27.83
N GLN A 80 -4.70 -9.44 26.86
CA GLN A 80 -5.90 -10.20 27.19
C GLN A 80 -5.44 -11.50 27.87
N SER A 81 -6.04 -11.83 29.01
CA SER A 81 -5.83 -13.12 29.63
C SER A 81 -6.22 -14.20 28.63
N SER A 82 -5.23 -14.85 28.04
CA SER A 82 -5.46 -15.83 26.97
C SER A 82 -6.04 -17.15 27.50
N GLY A 83 -6.48 -17.19 28.74
CA GLY A 83 -7.10 -18.39 29.34
C GLY A 83 -6.34 -19.69 29.01
N GLY A 84 -5.00 -19.67 29.03
CA GLY A 84 -4.15 -20.73 28.54
C GLY A 84 -3.95 -20.78 27.02
N LYS A 85 -4.52 -19.84 26.25
CA LYS A 85 -4.21 -19.63 24.84
C LYS A 85 -2.84 -18.94 24.75
N GLY A 86 -1.85 -19.60 24.14
CA GLY A 86 -0.51 -19.02 23.92
C GLY A 86 0.61 -19.64 24.76
N LYS A 87 0.35 -20.27 25.91
CA LYS A 87 1.33 -21.14 26.54
C LYS A 87 1.32 -22.47 25.79
N GLY A 88 2.40 -22.72 25.05
CA GLY A 88 2.55 -23.94 24.27
C GLY A 88 2.32 -25.17 25.14
N ARG A 89 1.27 -25.91 24.82
CA ARG A 89 1.01 -27.23 25.45
C ARG A 89 1.99 -28.30 24.96
N LEU A 90 2.95 -27.92 24.14
CA LEU A 90 3.96 -28.78 23.61
C LEU A 90 5.18 -28.81 24.54
N PRO A 91 5.80 -29.97 24.73
CA PRO A 91 7.09 -30.05 25.41
C PRO A 91 8.14 -29.23 24.71
N GLU A 92 9.06 -28.62 25.44
CA GLU A 92 10.14 -27.77 24.90
C GLU A 92 10.97 -28.50 23.83
N SER A 93 11.15 -29.81 23.98
CA SER A 93 11.82 -30.66 22.99
C SER A 93 11.12 -30.62 21.61
N VAL A 94 9.79 -30.63 21.60
CA VAL A 94 9.00 -30.55 20.36
C VAL A 94 9.02 -29.13 19.78
N GLU A 95 8.91 -28.09 20.63
CA GLU A 95 9.03 -26.70 20.21
C GLU A 95 10.40 -26.40 19.58
N ARG A 96 11.47 -26.98 20.14
CA ARG A 96 12.82 -26.87 19.58
C ARG A 96 12.91 -27.48 18.18
N ILE A 97 12.35 -28.67 17.98
CA ILE A 97 12.30 -29.32 16.66
C ILE A 97 11.56 -28.46 15.64
N ILE A 98 10.39 -27.94 16.05
CA ILE A 98 9.61 -27.05 15.15
C ILE A 98 10.44 -25.83 14.77
N ARG A 99 11.08 -25.16 15.74
CA ARG A 99 11.90 -23.97 15.52
C ARG A 99 13.09 -24.23 14.60
N GLU A 100 13.81 -25.30 14.82
CA GLU A 100 14.95 -25.67 13.96
C GLU A 100 14.54 -26.02 12.54
N LEU A 101 13.45 -26.77 12.37
CA LEU A 101 12.95 -27.11 11.04
C LEU A 101 12.33 -25.91 10.32
N LEU A 102 11.71 -24.98 11.05
CA LEU A 102 11.24 -23.70 10.48
C LEU A 102 12.41 -22.96 9.82
N GLN A 103 13.52 -22.80 10.53
CA GLN A 103 14.69 -22.10 9.99
C GLN A 103 15.36 -22.85 8.83
N LYS A 104 15.53 -24.17 8.97
CA LYS A 104 16.31 -24.97 8.00
C LYS A 104 15.51 -25.40 6.77
N ARG A 105 14.19 -25.54 6.88
CA ARG A 105 13.37 -26.21 5.86
C ARG A 105 12.18 -25.42 5.36
N PHE A 106 11.53 -24.62 6.21
CA PHE A 106 10.34 -23.86 5.82
C PHE A 106 10.68 -22.48 5.29
N LEU A 107 11.57 -21.76 5.98
CA LEU A 107 12.03 -20.42 5.60
C LEU A 107 13.12 -20.51 4.53
N THR A 108 12.78 -21.10 3.39
CA THR A 108 13.67 -21.29 2.24
C THR A 108 12.96 -20.91 0.93
N LYS A 109 13.74 -20.57 -0.10
CA LYS A 109 13.22 -20.23 -1.44
C LYS A 109 12.43 -21.35 -2.12
N GLN A 110 12.49 -22.58 -1.61
CA GLN A 110 11.69 -23.71 -2.12
C GLN A 110 10.19 -23.60 -1.82
N LYS A 111 9.76 -22.65 -0.99
CA LYS A 111 8.33 -22.38 -0.68
C LYS A 111 7.52 -23.63 -0.29
N ARG A 112 8.08 -24.50 0.56
CA ARG A 112 7.41 -25.73 0.98
C ARG A 112 6.03 -25.47 1.56
N SER A 113 5.05 -26.29 1.22
CA SER A 113 3.71 -26.20 1.77
C SER A 113 3.67 -26.58 3.25
N LEU A 114 2.68 -26.07 3.99
CA LEU A 114 2.43 -26.43 5.39
C LEU A 114 2.32 -27.97 5.56
N ALA A 115 1.67 -28.65 4.61
CA ALA A 115 1.51 -30.12 4.68
C ALA A 115 2.85 -30.84 4.55
N ALA A 116 3.72 -30.40 3.65
CA ALA A 116 5.06 -30.96 3.48
C ALA A 116 5.92 -30.72 4.73
N PHE A 117 5.88 -29.50 5.24
CA PHE A 117 6.59 -29.12 6.46
C PHE A 117 6.11 -29.91 7.68
N HIS A 118 4.80 -30.05 7.87
CA HIS A 118 4.23 -30.85 8.97
C HIS A 118 4.70 -32.29 8.90
N ARG A 119 4.76 -32.91 7.71
CA ARG A 119 5.29 -34.29 7.57
C ARG A 119 6.75 -34.42 8.06
N GLU A 120 7.58 -33.41 7.83
CA GLU A 120 8.97 -33.39 8.33
C GLU A 120 9.02 -33.28 9.85
N VAL A 121 8.19 -32.41 10.45
CA VAL A 121 8.06 -32.30 11.91
C VAL A 121 7.61 -33.61 12.52
N VAL A 122 6.60 -34.27 11.92
CA VAL A 122 6.12 -35.60 12.35
C VAL A 122 7.24 -36.63 12.33
N ARG A 123 8.02 -36.67 11.25
CA ARG A 123 9.16 -37.60 11.11
C ARG A 123 10.22 -37.36 12.18
N ALA A 124 10.60 -36.10 12.40
CA ALA A 124 11.60 -35.73 13.39
C ALA A 124 11.14 -36.08 14.83
N CYS A 125 9.88 -35.80 15.16
CA CYS A 125 9.32 -36.17 16.48
C CYS A 125 9.28 -37.69 16.68
N LYS A 126 8.87 -38.45 15.66
CA LYS A 126 8.85 -39.94 15.74
C LYS A 126 10.25 -40.53 15.95
N LEU A 127 11.26 -40.01 15.26
CA LEU A 127 12.67 -40.47 15.43
C LEU A 127 13.16 -40.27 16.87
N GLN A 128 12.72 -39.23 17.55
CA GLN A 128 13.08 -38.91 18.93
C GLN A 128 12.06 -39.44 19.94
N LYS A 129 11.09 -40.28 19.51
CA LYS A 129 10.01 -40.85 20.35
C LYS A 129 9.20 -39.80 21.10
N LEU A 130 9.04 -38.61 20.50
CA LEU A 130 8.30 -37.50 21.07
C LEU A 130 6.85 -37.48 20.55
N ARG A 131 5.96 -36.84 21.33
CA ARG A 131 4.56 -36.67 20.93
C ARG A 131 4.48 -35.77 19.69
N VAL A 132 3.80 -36.23 18.66
CA VAL A 132 3.62 -35.53 17.40
C VAL A 132 2.62 -34.36 17.58
N PRO A 133 2.98 -33.12 17.16
CA PRO A 133 2.08 -32.00 17.21
C PRO A 133 1.02 -32.07 16.11
N ALA A 134 -0.19 -31.57 16.39
CA ALA A 134 -1.23 -31.44 15.38
C ALA A 134 -0.83 -30.42 14.30
N ARG A 135 -1.31 -30.59 13.07
CA ARG A 135 -1.04 -29.68 11.95
C ARG A 135 -1.41 -28.23 12.25
N ASN A 136 -2.56 -28.00 12.91
CA ASN A 136 -3.00 -26.65 13.29
C ASN A 136 -2.08 -25.99 14.31
N THR A 137 -1.46 -26.77 15.20
CA THR A 137 -0.46 -26.24 16.14
C THR A 137 0.78 -25.75 15.41
N VAL A 138 1.26 -26.51 14.40
CA VAL A 138 2.39 -26.09 13.55
C VAL A 138 2.01 -24.88 12.70
N ALA A 139 0.79 -24.83 12.16
CA ALA A 139 0.28 -23.66 11.42
C ALA A 139 0.27 -22.39 12.28
N LEU A 140 -0.16 -22.48 13.54
CA LEU A 140 -0.14 -21.35 14.47
C LEU A 140 1.29 -20.86 14.78
N ARG A 141 2.29 -21.74 14.79
CA ARG A 141 3.70 -21.32 14.96
C ARG A 141 4.22 -20.57 13.73
N ILE A 142 3.79 -20.98 12.53
CA ILE A 142 4.11 -20.27 11.29
C ILE A 142 3.40 -18.91 11.25
N ALA A 143 2.12 -18.86 11.60
CA ALA A 143 1.34 -17.62 11.64
C ALA A 143 1.84 -16.61 12.70
N GLY A 144 2.57 -17.08 13.71
CA GLY A 144 3.20 -16.23 14.71
C GLY A 144 4.56 -15.65 14.30
N LEU A 145 5.09 -16.02 13.13
CA LEU A 145 6.31 -15.42 12.59
C LEU A 145 6.02 -14.04 11.99
N ASP A 146 7.02 -13.17 11.95
CA ASP A 146 6.92 -11.91 11.23
C ASP A 146 6.67 -12.19 9.72
N PRO A 147 5.53 -11.75 9.16
CA PRO A 147 5.20 -11.95 7.75
C PRO A 147 6.28 -11.44 6.79
N ARG A 148 6.91 -10.32 7.14
CA ARG A 148 7.99 -9.72 6.35
C ARG A 148 9.22 -10.62 6.29
N GLU A 149 9.66 -11.13 7.44
CA GLU A 149 10.79 -12.04 7.53
C GLU A 149 10.51 -13.36 6.78
N VAL A 150 9.28 -13.88 6.90
CA VAL A 150 8.83 -15.07 6.17
C VAL A 150 8.89 -14.83 4.66
N THR A 151 8.35 -13.72 4.20
CA THR A 151 8.35 -13.35 2.77
C THR A 151 9.75 -13.08 2.27
N HIS A 152 10.57 -12.35 3.02
CA HIS A 152 11.98 -12.09 2.68
C HIS A 152 12.76 -13.38 2.44
N ARG A 153 12.65 -14.36 3.34
CA ARG A 153 13.38 -15.62 3.22
C ARG A 153 12.83 -16.56 2.16
N ARG A 154 11.53 -16.53 1.93
CA ARG A 154 10.86 -17.43 0.98
C ARG A 154 10.75 -16.87 -0.43
N GLU A 155 10.59 -15.57 -0.56
CA GLU A 155 10.24 -14.90 -1.84
C GLU A 155 11.31 -13.92 -2.30
N GLY A 156 12.13 -13.45 -1.36
CA GLY A 156 13.17 -12.49 -1.65
C GLY A 156 12.88 -11.10 -1.09
N GLN A 157 13.86 -10.21 -1.28
CA GLN A 157 13.80 -8.87 -0.71
C GLN A 157 12.71 -8.00 -1.36
N ASP A 158 12.48 -8.18 -2.65
CA ASP A 158 11.52 -7.37 -3.40
C ASP A 158 10.08 -7.66 -2.94
N ALA A 159 9.70 -8.94 -2.82
CA ALA A 159 8.39 -9.31 -2.28
C ALA A 159 8.20 -8.90 -0.81
N ALA A 160 9.26 -8.87 -0.01
CA ALA A 160 9.20 -8.42 1.37
C ALA A 160 9.09 -6.90 1.52
N ARG A 161 9.47 -6.13 0.49
CA ARG A 161 9.28 -4.67 0.46
C ARG A 161 7.82 -4.27 0.44
N ASP A 162 6.97 -5.02 -0.25
CA ASP A 162 5.52 -4.78 -0.31
C ASP A 162 4.84 -4.91 1.06
N LEU A 163 5.46 -5.67 1.97
CA LEU A 163 5.01 -5.83 3.36
C LEU A 163 5.65 -4.81 4.33
N GLN A 164 6.52 -3.93 3.84
CA GLN A 164 6.95 -2.79 4.64
C GLN A 164 5.75 -1.85 4.79
N GLY A 165 5.23 -1.75 6.00
CA GLY A 165 4.28 -0.69 6.31
C GLY A 165 4.86 0.65 5.84
N VAL A 166 4.01 1.47 5.24
CA VAL A 166 4.32 2.76 4.64
C VAL A 166 5.09 3.63 5.64
N GLY A 167 6.39 3.45 5.71
CA GLY A 167 7.29 4.24 6.53
C GLY A 167 7.86 5.40 5.71
N GLY A 168 7.11 6.45 5.59
CA GLY A 168 7.51 7.69 4.96
C GLY A 168 6.25 8.47 4.59
N VAL A 169 5.96 9.55 5.30
CA VAL A 169 4.98 10.52 4.85
C VAL A 169 5.64 11.27 3.69
N PRO A 170 5.07 11.25 2.47
CA PRO A 170 5.56 12.11 1.40
C PRO A 170 5.63 13.56 1.92
N PRO A 171 6.60 14.37 1.48
CA PRO A 171 6.66 15.77 1.87
C PRO A 171 5.27 16.40 1.68
N PRO A 172 4.74 17.13 2.67
CA PRO A 172 3.44 17.75 2.55
C PRO A 172 3.47 18.75 1.40
N VAL A 173 2.51 18.64 0.49
CA VAL A 173 2.28 19.57 -0.60
C VAL A 173 1.24 20.59 -0.14
N SER A 174 1.50 21.86 -0.29
CA SER A 174 0.73 22.94 0.30
C SER A 174 -0.10 23.75 -0.72
N ALA A 175 0.17 23.60 -2.01
CA ALA A 175 -0.47 24.36 -3.06
C ALA A 175 -0.61 23.56 -4.37
N PRO A 176 -1.59 23.94 -5.24
CA PRO A 176 -1.69 23.38 -6.58
C PRO A 176 -0.41 23.56 -7.39
N LEU A 177 -0.08 22.56 -8.22
CA LEU A 177 1.11 22.51 -9.09
C LEU A 177 2.46 22.57 -8.35
N GLU A 178 2.46 22.46 -7.02
CA GLU A 178 3.70 22.36 -6.26
C GLU A 178 4.43 21.05 -6.58
N GLN A 179 3.67 19.95 -6.69
CA GLN A 179 4.17 18.65 -7.12
C GLN A 179 3.17 17.98 -8.07
N VAL A 180 3.65 17.61 -9.25
CA VAL A 180 2.91 16.82 -10.24
C VAL A 180 3.57 15.47 -10.40
N GLN A 181 2.78 14.41 -10.37
CA GLN A 181 3.22 13.05 -10.69
C GLN A 181 2.81 12.70 -12.11
N ILE A 182 3.72 12.07 -12.86
CA ILE A 182 3.41 11.50 -14.19
C ILE A 182 3.68 10.01 -14.15
N ASP A 183 2.79 9.26 -14.81
CA ASP A 183 2.95 7.83 -14.98
C ASP A 183 2.34 7.37 -16.31
N HIS A 184 2.72 6.17 -16.76
CA HIS A 184 2.27 5.56 -18.01
C HIS A 184 1.57 4.24 -17.76
N THR A 185 0.60 3.93 -18.60
CA THR A 185 -0.01 2.60 -18.64
C THR A 185 -0.37 2.21 -20.06
N VAL A 186 -0.38 0.92 -20.33
CA VAL A 186 -1.02 0.36 -21.55
C VAL A 186 -2.51 0.32 -21.32
N ILE A 187 -3.29 0.87 -22.23
CA ILE A 187 -4.75 0.82 -22.13
C ILE A 187 -5.24 -0.59 -22.48
N ASP A 188 -6.12 -1.14 -21.65
CA ASP A 188 -6.70 -2.47 -21.84
C ASP A 188 -7.80 -2.48 -22.91
N LEU A 189 -7.51 -1.90 -24.08
CA LEU A 189 -8.41 -1.77 -25.20
C LEU A 189 -7.62 -1.80 -26.51
N ILE A 190 -8.17 -2.45 -27.53
CA ILE A 190 -7.63 -2.41 -28.88
C ILE A 190 -8.36 -1.31 -29.66
N VAL A 191 -7.59 -0.41 -30.28
CA VAL A 191 -8.11 0.62 -31.15
C VAL A 191 -7.99 0.21 -32.63
N VAL A 192 -8.80 0.86 -33.46
CA VAL A 192 -8.84 0.63 -34.92
C VAL A 192 -8.29 1.88 -35.64
N ASP A 193 -7.83 1.68 -36.87
CA ASP A 193 -7.45 2.80 -37.72
C ASP A 193 -8.70 3.59 -38.18
N GLU A 194 -8.50 4.84 -38.56
CA GLU A 194 -9.59 5.78 -38.88
C GLU A 194 -10.24 5.45 -40.25
N ARG A 195 -9.51 4.81 -41.14
CA ARG A 195 -9.90 4.64 -42.52
C ARG A 195 -10.69 3.35 -42.76
N ASP A 196 -10.10 2.23 -42.39
CA ASP A 196 -10.61 0.90 -42.71
C ASP A 196 -11.17 0.19 -41.46
N ARG A 197 -11.10 0.82 -40.30
CA ARG A 197 -11.55 0.28 -39.01
C ARG A 197 -10.90 -1.06 -38.64
N GLN A 198 -9.66 -1.28 -39.10
CA GLN A 198 -8.90 -2.47 -38.75
C GLN A 198 -8.17 -2.30 -37.43
N PRO A 199 -8.07 -3.36 -36.61
CA PRO A 199 -7.35 -3.31 -35.35
C PRO A 199 -5.88 -2.95 -35.57
N ILE A 200 -5.38 -1.93 -34.86
CA ILE A 200 -3.99 -1.46 -34.96
C ILE A 200 -3.19 -1.66 -33.68
N GLY A 201 -3.82 -1.99 -32.58
CA GLY A 201 -3.12 -2.32 -31.34
C GLY A 201 -3.68 -1.64 -30.11
N ARG A 202 -2.95 -1.80 -29.02
CA ARG A 202 -3.29 -1.18 -27.72
C ARG A 202 -2.52 0.12 -27.54
N PRO A 203 -3.20 1.23 -27.27
CA PRO A 203 -2.52 2.50 -27.01
C PRO A 203 -1.96 2.59 -25.59
N TYR A 204 -1.11 3.58 -25.40
CA TYR A 204 -0.56 3.97 -24.10
C TYR A 204 -1.21 5.26 -23.64
N LEU A 205 -1.47 5.33 -22.33
CA LEU A 205 -1.93 6.53 -21.63
C LEU A 205 -0.79 7.07 -20.78
N THR A 206 -0.52 8.37 -20.91
CA THR A 206 0.34 9.12 -20.02
C THR A 206 -0.53 10.12 -19.27
N LEU A 207 -0.55 10.06 -17.94
CA LEU A 207 -1.32 10.98 -17.09
C LEU A 207 -0.40 11.79 -16.18
N ALA A 208 -0.70 13.08 -16.07
CA ALA A 208 -0.12 13.99 -15.09
C ALA A 208 -1.17 14.39 -14.05
N ILE A 209 -0.85 14.19 -12.78
CA ILE A 209 -1.75 14.41 -11.64
C ILE A 209 -1.12 15.41 -10.67
N ASP A 210 -1.84 16.44 -10.32
CA ASP A 210 -1.47 17.33 -9.24
C ASP A 210 -1.67 16.66 -7.89
N VAL A 211 -0.61 16.62 -7.09
CA VAL A 211 -0.62 15.89 -5.80
C VAL A 211 -1.49 16.58 -4.76
N PHE A 212 -1.62 17.90 -4.82
CA PHE A 212 -2.41 18.66 -3.86
C PHE A 212 -3.91 18.53 -4.13
N THR A 213 -4.35 18.85 -5.34
CA THR A 213 -5.77 18.88 -5.73
C THR A 213 -6.32 17.51 -6.13
N ARG A 214 -5.46 16.55 -6.49
CA ARG A 214 -5.80 15.28 -7.14
C ARG A 214 -6.34 15.42 -8.56
N CYS A 215 -6.36 16.63 -9.12
CA CYS A 215 -6.80 16.86 -10.48
C CYS A 215 -5.86 16.19 -11.49
N VAL A 216 -6.43 15.64 -12.54
CA VAL A 216 -5.70 15.33 -13.77
C VAL A 216 -5.38 16.66 -14.44
N VAL A 217 -4.11 17.00 -14.53
CA VAL A 217 -3.66 18.27 -15.14
C VAL A 217 -3.13 18.06 -16.56
N GLY A 218 -2.75 16.84 -16.92
CA GLY A 218 -2.27 16.49 -18.26
C GLY A 218 -2.62 15.07 -18.67
N MET A 219 -2.89 14.87 -19.96
CA MET A 219 -3.20 13.58 -20.55
C MET A 219 -2.67 13.50 -21.98
N VAL A 220 -2.10 12.35 -22.34
CA VAL A 220 -1.68 12.03 -23.71
C VAL A 220 -1.98 10.57 -24.01
N VAL A 221 -2.57 10.30 -25.16
CA VAL A 221 -2.87 8.95 -25.65
C VAL A 221 -2.08 8.73 -26.94
N THR A 222 -1.29 7.66 -27.01
CA THR A 222 -0.47 7.37 -28.19
C THR A 222 -0.39 5.85 -28.47
N LEU A 223 -0.08 5.50 -29.72
CA LEU A 223 0.25 4.10 -30.09
C LEU A 223 1.74 3.78 -29.90
N GLU A 224 2.56 4.80 -29.75
CA GLU A 224 3.98 4.64 -29.50
C GLU A 224 4.26 4.33 -28.03
N ALA A 225 5.25 3.49 -27.80
CA ALA A 225 5.70 3.18 -26.44
C ALA A 225 6.12 4.44 -25.67
N PRO A 226 5.94 4.48 -24.35
CA PRO A 226 6.30 5.62 -23.52
C PRO A 226 7.75 6.06 -23.74
N SER A 227 7.94 7.37 -23.83
CA SER A 227 9.24 7.98 -24.09
C SER A 227 9.31 9.39 -23.48
N ALA A 228 10.47 10.02 -23.54
CA ALA A 228 10.61 11.42 -23.16
C ALA A 228 9.67 12.37 -23.94
N VAL A 229 9.29 11.98 -25.16
CA VAL A 229 8.35 12.75 -25.99
C VAL A 229 6.96 12.71 -25.39
N SER A 230 6.43 11.53 -25.01
CA SER A 230 5.11 11.42 -24.37
C SER A 230 5.05 12.20 -23.05
N VAL A 231 6.14 12.19 -22.26
CA VAL A 231 6.23 13.02 -21.04
C VAL A 231 6.21 14.52 -21.39
N GLY A 232 7.00 14.92 -22.40
CA GLY A 232 7.03 16.31 -22.85
C GLY A 232 5.68 16.81 -23.35
N LEU A 233 4.98 16.01 -24.17
CA LEU A 233 3.63 16.31 -24.63
C LEU A 233 2.63 16.40 -23.46
N CYS A 234 2.74 15.51 -22.49
CA CYS A 234 1.90 15.53 -21.29
C CYS A 234 2.15 16.80 -20.45
N LEU A 235 3.40 17.24 -20.32
CA LEU A 235 3.76 18.50 -19.67
C LEU A 235 3.22 19.72 -20.43
N VAL A 236 3.30 19.73 -21.75
CA VAL A 236 2.70 20.80 -22.57
C VAL A 236 1.19 20.83 -22.35
N HIS A 237 0.53 19.67 -22.40
CA HIS A 237 -0.90 19.59 -22.12
C HIS A 237 -1.23 20.07 -20.68
N ALA A 238 -0.40 19.73 -19.69
CA ALA A 238 -0.58 20.21 -18.32
C ALA A 238 -0.43 21.73 -18.19
N ALA A 239 0.53 22.33 -18.90
CA ALA A 239 0.85 23.75 -18.79
C ALA A 239 -0.08 24.66 -19.57
N CYS A 240 -0.63 24.18 -20.69
CA CYS A 240 -1.43 24.98 -21.61
C CYS A 240 -2.93 24.98 -21.28
N ASP A 241 -3.63 25.99 -21.80
CA ASP A 241 -5.09 26.04 -21.82
C ASP A 241 -5.64 24.86 -22.64
N LYS A 242 -6.62 24.19 -22.11
CA LYS A 242 -7.20 22.98 -22.72
C LYS A 242 -8.37 23.24 -23.64
N ARG A 243 -8.91 24.47 -23.67
CA ARG A 243 -10.06 24.81 -24.53
C ARG A 243 -9.84 24.49 -26.00
N PRO A 244 -8.69 24.87 -26.63
CA PRO A 244 -8.48 24.52 -28.05
C PRO A 244 -8.42 23.03 -28.31
N TRP A 245 -7.89 22.28 -27.35
CA TRP A 245 -7.81 20.82 -27.45
C TRP A 245 -9.19 20.16 -27.25
N LEU A 246 -10.00 20.63 -26.29
CA LEU A 246 -11.38 20.20 -26.06
C LEU A 246 -12.27 20.49 -27.28
N GLU A 247 -12.15 21.68 -27.86
CA GLU A 247 -12.82 22.05 -29.11
C GLU A 247 -12.45 21.11 -30.25
N GLY A 248 -11.15 20.75 -30.38
CA GLY A 248 -10.66 19.80 -31.36
C GLY A 248 -11.25 18.40 -31.19
N LEU A 249 -11.61 18.00 -29.99
CA LEU A 249 -12.26 16.72 -29.68
C LEU A 249 -13.80 16.80 -29.69
N ASN A 250 -14.40 17.95 -29.95
CA ASN A 250 -15.83 18.22 -29.81
C ASN A 250 -16.36 17.82 -28.41
N VAL A 251 -15.68 18.26 -27.35
CA VAL A 251 -16.05 18.03 -25.96
C VAL A 251 -16.38 19.36 -25.30
N GLU A 252 -17.62 19.47 -24.84
CA GLU A 252 -18.11 20.62 -24.09
C GLU A 252 -17.98 20.31 -22.60
N MET A 253 -16.86 20.74 -21.99
CA MET A 253 -16.63 20.66 -20.55
C MET A 253 -15.62 21.71 -20.10
N ASP A 254 -15.67 22.05 -18.83
CA ASP A 254 -14.66 22.89 -18.22
C ASP A 254 -13.50 22.02 -17.69
N TRP A 255 -12.30 22.32 -18.18
CA TRP A 255 -11.07 21.76 -17.64
C TRP A 255 -10.04 22.88 -17.41
N PRO A 256 -10.24 23.70 -16.36
CA PRO A 256 -9.44 24.90 -16.14
C PRO A 256 -8.05 24.61 -15.55
N MET A 257 -7.80 23.37 -15.07
CA MET A 257 -6.57 23.01 -14.39
C MET A 257 -5.41 23.04 -15.38
N SER A 258 -4.67 24.13 -15.37
CA SER A 258 -3.49 24.33 -16.21
C SER A 258 -2.41 25.11 -15.48
N GLY A 259 -1.16 24.88 -15.85
CA GLY A 259 -0.05 25.62 -15.31
C GLY A 259 1.25 24.81 -15.27
N LYS A 260 2.33 25.51 -15.03
CA LYS A 260 3.66 24.94 -14.96
C LYS A 260 3.90 24.33 -13.56
N PRO A 261 4.23 23.04 -13.41
CA PRO A 261 4.55 22.45 -12.12
C PRO A 261 5.89 23.01 -11.59
N ARG A 262 5.99 23.11 -10.26
CA ARG A 262 7.27 23.44 -9.60
C ARG A 262 8.18 22.22 -9.50
N LEU A 263 7.61 21.07 -9.20
CA LEU A 263 8.29 19.78 -9.09
C LEU A 263 7.55 18.76 -9.94
N LEU A 264 8.31 18.10 -10.82
CA LEU A 264 7.87 16.92 -11.52
C LEU A 264 8.46 15.69 -10.81
N TYR A 265 7.59 14.80 -10.34
CA TYR A 265 7.95 13.63 -9.57
C TYR A 265 7.62 12.36 -10.36
N LEU A 266 8.66 11.64 -10.79
CA LEU A 266 8.58 10.55 -11.75
C LEU A 266 9.01 9.22 -11.15
N ASP A 267 8.66 8.13 -11.81
CA ASP A 267 9.23 6.82 -11.52
C ASP A 267 10.69 6.73 -12.05
N ASN A 268 11.38 5.68 -11.61
CA ASN A 268 12.76 5.39 -12.04
C ASN A 268 12.87 4.69 -13.40
N ALA A 269 11.82 4.62 -14.18
CA ALA A 269 11.82 4.04 -15.50
C ALA A 269 12.79 4.77 -16.46
N ALA A 270 13.34 4.05 -17.44
CA ALA A 270 14.39 4.56 -18.30
C ALA A 270 13.94 5.77 -19.14
N GLU A 271 12.69 5.80 -19.58
CA GLU A 271 12.07 6.88 -20.35
C GLU A 271 12.07 8.22 -19.61
N PHE A 272 11.98 8.19 -18.28
CA PHE A 272 12.03 9.39 -17.45
C PHE A 272 13.45 9.91 -17.19
N LYS A 273 14.48 9.11 -17.47
CA LYS A 273 15.91 9.48 -17.25
C LYS A 273 16.58 10.09 -18.47
N SER A 274 15.78 10.60 -19.41
CA SER A 274 16.32 11.19 -20.62
C SER A 274 16.94 12.56 -20.34
N GLU A 275 18.10 12.81 -20.99
CA GLU A 275 18.78 14.10 -20.91
C GLU A 275 17.93 15.22 -21.53
N ALA A 276 17.13 14.92 -22.55
CA ALA A 276 16.23 15.89 -23.17
C ALA A 276 15.15 16.37 -22.18
N LEU A 277 14.55 15.45 -21.43
CA LEU A 277 13.56 15.78 -20.40
C LEU A 277 14.20 16.62 -19.28
N ARG A 278 15.37 16.21 -18.81
CA ARG A 278 16.11 16.94 -17.76
C ARG A 278 16.38 18.38 -18.18
N ARG A 279 16.97 18.59 -19.37
CA ARG A 279 17.27 19.93 -19.90
C ARG A 279 16.00 20.75 -20.16
N GLY A 280 14.93 20.13 -20.65
CA GLY A 280 13.64 20.80 -20.82
C GLY A 280 13.08 21.29 -19.49
N CYS A 281 13.10 20.47 -18.46
CA CYS A 281 12.67 20.87 -17.12
C CYS A 281 13.53 22.01 -16.55
N GLU A 282 14.84 21.92 -16.65
CA GLU A 282 15.79 22.96 -16.22
C GLU A 282 15.51 24.30 -16.93
N GLN A 283 15.36 24.27 -18.25
CA GLN A 283 15.09 25.47 -19.06
C GLN A 283 13.81 26.19 -18.62
N HIS A 284 12.82 25.43 -18.22
CA HIS A 284 11.53 25.97 -17.77
C HIS A 284 11.44 26.17 -16.25
N GLY A 285 12.53 25.95 -15.50
CA GLY A 285 12.57 26.09 -14.05
C GLY A 285 11.67 25.08 -13.31
N ILE A 286 11.50 23.90 -13.87
CA ILE A 286 10.78 22.78 -13.26
C ILE A 286 11.81 21.89 -12.58
N ARG A 287 11.68 21.66 -11.28
CA ARG A 287 12.53 20.69 -10.58
C ARG A 287 12.11 19.28 -10.96
N LEU A 288 13.08 18.43 -11.29
CA LEU A 288 12.85 17.04 -11.61
C LEU A 288 13.37 16.16 -10.45
N ASP A 289 12.53 15.29 -9.94
CA ASP A 289 12.88 14.34 -8.88
C ASP A 289 12.32 12.95 -9.17
N TYR A 290 12.94 11.92 -8.61
CA TYR A 290 12.58 10.53 -8.89
C TYR A 290 12.15 9.83 -7.61
N ARG A 291 11.19 8.91 -7.74
CA ARG A 291 10.75 8.06 -6.63
C ARG A 291 11.93 7.25 -6.08
N PRO A 292 12.05 7.10 -4.75
CA PRO A 292 13.06 6.22 -4.18
C PRO A 292 12.89 4.79 -4.68
N LEU A 293 14.00 4.14 -5.04
CA LEU A 293 13.99 2.76 -5.51
C LEU A 293 13.36 1.82 -4.47
N GLY A 294 12.41 1.00 -4.90
CA GLY A 294 11.76 0.02 -4.04
C GLY A 294 10.73 0.60 -3.06
N GLN A 295 10.21 1.79 -3.34
CA GLN A 295 9.13 2.42 -2.54
C GLN A 295 7.94 2.81 -3.44
N PRO A 296 7.14 1.83 -3.92
CA PRO A 296 6.04 2.07 -4.86
C PRO A 296 4.94 2.99 -4.30
N HIS A 297 4.76 3.03 -2.99
CA HIS A 297 3.75 3.86 -2.34
C HIS A 297 3.87 5.37 -2.62
N TYR A 298 5.05 5.86 -3.05
CA TYR A 298 5.22 7.25 -3.46
C TYR A 298 4.51 7.58 -4.79
N GLY A 299 4.13 6.58 -5.59
CA GLY A 299 3.34 6.72 -6.81
C GLY A 299 1.86 6.42 -6.66
N GLY A 300 1.42 6.01 -5.49
CA GLY A 300 0.07 5.49 -5.26
C GLY A 300 -1.08 6.44 -5.62
N ILE A 301 -0.82 7.74 -5.81
CA ILE A 301 -1.83 8.72 -6.23
C ILE A 301 -2.13 8.54 -7.72
N VAL A 302 -1.12 8.64 -8.57
CA VAL A 302 -1.29 8.52 -10.02
C VAL A 302 -1.71 7.10 -10.42
N GLU A 303 -1.11 6.08 -9.79
CA GLU A 303 -1.45 4.67 -10.02
C GLU A 303 -2.93 4.38 -9.71
N ARG A 304 -3.47 4.93 -8.61
CA ARG A 304 -4.89 4.75 -8.25
C ARG A 304 -5.82 5.39 -9.25
N ILE A 305 -5.51 6.58 -9.74
CA ILE A 305 -6.35 7.30 -10.71
C ILE A 305 -6.31 6.58 -12.06
N ILE A 306 -5.12 6.17 -12.50
CA ILE A 306 -4.97 5.31 -13.69
C ILE A 306 -5.79 4.02 -13.52
N GLY A 307 -5.65 3.34 -12.38
CA GLY A 307 -6.42 2.13 -12.10
C GLY A 307 -7.92 2.33 -12.16
N THR A 308 -8.43 3.46 -11.64
CA THR A 308 -9.86 3.81 -11.73
C THR A 308 -10.29 4.01 -13.19
N ALA A 309 -9.53 4.77 -13.98
CA ALA A 309 -9.82 4.97 -15.39
C ALA A 309 -9.81 3.65 -16.18
N MET A 310 -8.83 2.77 -15.90
CA MET A 310 -8.74 1.46 -16.57
C MET A 310 -9.88 0.52 -16.20
N GLN A 311 -10.44 0.60 -14.99
CA GLN A 311 -11.59 -0.20 -14.58
C GLN A 311 -12.89 0.20 -15.27
N MET A 312 -13.04 1.43 -15.72
CA MET A 312 -14.22 1.87 -16.47
C MET A 312 -14.25 1.32 -17.89
N ILE A 313 -13.10 1.04 -18.50
CA ILE A 313 -13.00 0.61 -19.90
C ILE A 313 -13.74 -0.70 -20.18
N PRO A 314 -13.55 -1.80 -19.41
CA PRO A 314 -14.24 -3.05 -19.64
C PRO A 314 -15.76 -2.97 -19.56
N ASP A 315 -16.28 -2.07 -18.76
CA ASP A 315 -17.71 -1.92 -18.52
C ASP A 315 -18.41 -1.11 -19.62
N GLU A 316 -17.68 -0.19 -20.28
CA GLU A 316 -18.28 0.80 -21.17
C GLU A 316 -17.84 0.65 -22.64
N LEU A 317 -16.66 0.07 -22.92
CA LEU A 317 -16.06 0.12 -24.25
C LEU A 317 -15.90 -1.27 -24.91
N PRO A 318 -16.25 -1.40 -26.19
CA PRO A 318 -15.97 -2.60 -26.96
C PRO A 318 -14.48 -2.71 -27.32
N GLY A 319 -13.97 -3.93 -27.47
CA GLY A 319 -12.57 -4.18 -27.83
C GLY A 319 -11.62 -4.23 -26.62
N THR A 320 -12.17 -4.29 -25.40
CA THR A 320 -11.36 -4.46 -24.19
C THR A 320 -10.55 -5.75 -24.22
N THR A 321 -9.32 -5.68 -23.70
CA THR A 321 -8.45 -6.86 -23.55
C THR A 321 -8.53 -7.47 -22.16
N PHE A 322 -9.24 -6.81 -21.24
CA PHE A 322 -9.28 -7.12 -19.81
C PHE A 322 -7.88 -7.15 -19.19
N SER A 323 -7.76 -7.04 -17.89
CA SER A 323 -6.45 -6.98 -17.22
C SER A 323 -5.70 -8.31 -17.25
N ASN A 324 -6.39 -9.42 -17.53
CA ASN A 324 -5.78 -10.75 -17.61
C ASN A 324 -6.56 -11.70 -18.55
N PRO A 325 -5.90 -12.77 -19.05
CA PRO A 325 -6.51 -13.74 -19.94
C PRO A 325 -7.72 -14.49 -19.35
N ASP A 326 -7.73 -14.73 -18.03
CA ASP A 326 -8.82 -15.46 -17.37
C ASP A 326 -10.11 -14.65 -17.34
N GLN A 327 -10.02 -13.33 -17.15
CA GLN A 327 -11.16 -12.42 -17.22
C GLN A 327 -11.64 -12.24 -18.66
N ARG A 328 -10.72 -12.24 -19.63
CA ARG A 328 -11.04 -12.14 -21.06
C ARG A 328 -11.84 -13.36 -21.56
N GLY A 329 -11.51 -14.58 -21.13
CA GLY A 329 -12.13 -15.80 -21.57
C GLY A 329 -12.13 -15.92 -23.12
N GLU A 330 -13.30 -16.20 -23.72
CA GLU A 330 -13.48 -16.32 -25.18
C GLU A 330 -13.79 -14.99 -25.88
N TYR A 331 -13.71 -13.84 -25.20
CA TYR A 331 -14.00 -12.53 -25.79
C TYR A 331 -12.96 -12.17 -26.85
N ALA A 332 -13.42 -12.04 -28.09
CA ALA A 332 -12.57 -11.76 -29.26
C ALA A 332 -12.29 -10.24 -29.37
N SER A 333 -11.42 -9.71 -28.52
CA SER A 333 -11.14 -8.27 -28.39
C SER A 333 -10.86 -7.57 -29.72
N GLU A 334 -10.09 -8.21 -30.62
CA GLU A 334 -9.75 -7.65 -31.91
C GLU A 334 -11.00 -7.51 -32.84
N LYS A 335 -11.91 -8.49 -32.81
CA LYS A 335 -13.15 -8.43 -33.60
C LYS A 335 -14.16 -7.44 -33.05
N MET A 336 -14.07 -7.17 -31.74
CA MET A 336 -14.95 -6.23 -31.05
C MET A 336 -14.38 -4.81 -30.99
N ALA A 337 -13.14 -4.62 -31.42
CA ALA A 337 -12.51 -3.31 -31.48
C ALA A 337 -13.28 -2.39 -32.42
N ALA A 338 -13.63 -1.20 -31.93
CA ALA A 338 -14.48 -0.27 -32.67
C ALA A 338 -14.01 1.19 -32.59
N LEU A 339 -13.28 1.57 -31.56
CA LEU A 339 -12.86 2.96 -31.34
C LEU A 339 -11.54 3.26 -32.04
N THR A 340 -11.47 4.40 -32.72
CA THR A 340 -10.20 5.00 -33.15
C THR A 340 -9.44 5.59 -31.96
N LEU A 341 -8.17 5.92 -32.14
CA LEU A 341 -7.38 6.59 -31.11
C LEU A 341 -8.04 7.90 -30.65
N ARG A 342 -8.57 8.67 -31.59
CA ARG A 342 -9.23 9.95 -31.31
C ARG A 342 -10.57 9.79 -30.59
N GLU A 343 -11.35 8.78 -30.92
CA GLU A 343 -12.60 8.44 -30.22
C GLU A 343 -12.32 7.99 -28.78
N LEU A 344 -11.26 7.20 -28.57
CA LEU A 344 -10.80 6.81 -27.23
C LEU A 344 -10.31 8.01 -26.44
N GLU A 345 -9.51 8.90 -27.03
CA GLU A 345 -9.04 10.14 -26.39
C GLU A 345 -10.21 11.01 -25.95
N ARG A 346 -11.24 11.14 -26.79
CA ARG A 346 -12.48 11.84 -26.43
C ARG A 346 -13.19 11.19 -25.24
N TRP A 347 -13.32 9.87 -25.24
CA TRP A 347 -13.94 9.14 -24.15
C TRP A 347 -13.17 9.31 -22.84
N LEU A 348 -11.84 9.18 -22.87
CA LEU A 348 -10.98 9.39 -21.69
C LEU A 348 -11.10 10.83 -21.17
N THR A 349 -11.25 11.79 -22.05
CA THR A 349 -11.49 13.21 -21.67
C THR A 349 -12.79 13.36 -20.89
N LEU A 350 -13.87 12.73 -21.33
CA LEU A 350 -15.15 12.71 -20.61
C LEU A 350 -15.06 11.98 -19.27
N ALA A 351 -14.31 10.87 -19.25
CA ALA A 351 -14.04 10.13 -18.01
C ALA A 351 -13.28 10.99 -16.98
N VAL A 352 -12.28 11.77 -17.43
CA VAL A 352 -11.59 12.76 -16.58
C VAL A 352 -12.55 13.83 -16.08
N GLY A 353 -13.46 14.32 -16.91
CA GLY A 353 -14.50 15.26 -16.48
C GLY A 353 -15.41 14.69 -15.40
N THR A 354 -15.84 13.45 -15.58
CA THR A 354 -16.63 12.73 -14.58
C THR A 354 -15.85 12.56 -13.27
N TYR A 355 -14.58 12.22 -13.36
CA TYR A 355 -13.69 12.12 -12.19
C TYR A 355 -13.59 13.46 -11.46
N HIS A 356 -13.35 14.55 -12.16
CA HIS A 356 -13.28 15.89 -11.57
C HIS A 356 -14.61 16.36 -10.93
N GLY A 357 -15.74 15.90 -11.43
CA GLY A 357 -17.06 16.18 -10.84
C GLY A 357 -17.44 15.26 -9.67
N SER A 358 -16.69 14.21 -9.41
CA SER A 358 -16.99 13.21 -8.39
C SER A 358 -16.29 13.52 -7.07
N VAL A 359 -16.91 13.15 -5.94
CA VAL A 359 -16.29 13.30 -4.61
C VAL A 359 -15.11 12.34 -4.47
N HIS A 360 -13.93 12.88 -4.26
CA HIS A 360 -12.71 12.10 -4.02
C HIS A 360 -12.63 11.71 -2.54
N ASN A 361 -12.57 10.40 -2.25
CA ASN A 361 -12.61 9.86 -0.88
C ASN A 361 -11.50 10.42 0.05
N GLY A 362 -10.32 10.74 -0.49
CA GLY A 362 -9.21 11.28 0.29
C GLY A 362 -9.27 12.80 0.52
N LEU A 363 -10.08 13.53 -0.26
CA LEU A 363 -10.28 14.97 -0.13
C LEU A 363 -11.62 15.30 0.53
N LEU A 364 -12.59 14.37 0.52
CA LEU A 364 -13.99 14.54 0.93
C LEU A 364 -14.72 15.65 0.14
N GLN A 365 -14.19 15.99 -1.03
CA GLN A 365 -14.72 16.95 -1.99
C GLN A 365 -14.25 16.56 -3.40
N PRO A 366 -14.82 17.11 -4.47
CA PRO A 366 -14.28 16.96 -5.83
C PRO A 366 -12.85 17.46 -5.92
N PRO A 367 -12.04 16.85 -6.79
CA PRO A 367 -10.69 17.29 -7.09
C PRO A 367 -10.59 18.76 -7.56
#